data_445ee03574ee0aec2a3f3f3bf2f4afda
#
_entry.id   445ee03574ee0aec2a3f3f3bf2f4afda
#
_cell.length_a   1.000
_cell.length_b   1.000
_cell.length_c   1.000
_cell.angle_alpha   90.00
_cell.angle_beta   90.00
_cell.angle_gamma   90.00
#
_symmetry.space_group_name_H-M   'P 1'
#
loop_
_entity.id
_entity.type
_entity.pdbx_description
1 polymer ?
#
loop_
_entity_poly.entity_id
_entity_poly.type
_entity_poly.pdbx_seq_one_letter_code
_entity_poly.pdbx_strand_id
1 'polypeptide(L)'
;MKGDVFDVEWRCFSLEQVNSKQGPDWKVWEPPNDAGSRGLPAFKAAEAAKLQGRDAYDRMCWALLEGRHERNLDYTDPAAIEEVARLAGLDMPRFRKDLPNPAFVTTVRDDHTYATKEFGVFGSPTFFFAGSKPFFMRMTAPKDPAESVRIFDALMTLFVAQPNVDEVKRPRKPRV
;
A
#
# COMPACT_ATOMS: atom_id res chain seq x y z
N MET A 1 9.83 -22.06 2.60
CA MET A 1 9.03 -20.82 2.56
C MET A 1 7.73 -21.07 3.32
N LYS A 2 7.33 -20.19 4.25
CA LYS A 2 6.01 -20.27 4.91
C LYS A 2 4.95 -19.65 3.96
N GLY A 3 4.90 -20.09 2.71
CA GLY A 3 3.81 -19.74 1.80
C GLY A 3 2.52 -20.28 2.38
N ASP A 4 1.43 -19.54 2.27
CA ASP A 4 0.07 -19.90 2.66
C ASP A 4 -0.27 -19.87 4.17
N VAL A 5 0.56 -19.24 5.02
CA VAL A 5 0.24 -19.10 6.46
C VAL A 5 -0.62 -17.89 6.76
N PHE A 6 -0.65 -16.88 5.86
CA PHE A 6 -1.38 -15.63 6.08
C PHE A 6 -2.30 -15.31 4.91
N ASP A 7 -3.54 -14.98 5.24
CA ASP A 7 -4.45 -14.32 4.33
C ASP A 7 -4.22 -12.80 4.43
N VAL A 8 -3.65 -12.20 3.36
CA VAL A 8 -3.28 -10.78 3.32
C VAL A 8 -4.36 -9.99 2.64
N GLU A 9 -4.98 -9.05 3.33
CA GLU A 9 -5.88 -8.07 2.74
C GLU A 9 -5.16 -6.74 2.53
N TRP A 10 -5.03 -6.30 1.27
CA TRP A 10 -4.45 -5.02 0.92
C TRP A 10 -5.47 -3.90 1.06
N ARG A 11 -5.07 -2.79 1.66
CA ARG A 11 -5.87 -1.57 1.79
C ARG A 11 -5.13 -0.36 1.26
N CYS A 12 -5.85 0.54 0.62
CA CYS A 12 -5.29 1.76 0.06
C CYS A 12 -5.00 2.80 1.15
N PHE A 13 -3.77 3.37 1.13
CA PHE A 13 -3.40 4.47 2.02
C PHE A 13 -2.59 5.52 1.28
N SER A 14 -3.13 6.71 1.07
CA SER A 14 -2.47 7.77 0.32
C SER A 14 -1.46 8.53 1.18
N LEU A 15 -0.17 8.34 0.90
CA LEU A 15 0.90 9.14 1.50
C LEU A 15 0.89 10.59 1.02
N GLU A 16 0.33 10.86 -0.16
CA GLU A 16 0.15 12.24 -0.67
C GLU A 16 -0.85 12.99 0.20
N GLN A 17 -1.96 12.33 0.57
CA GLN A 17 -2.98 12.94 1.44
C GLN A 17 -2.42 13.25 2.82
N VAL A 18 -1.77 12.29 3.47
CA VAL A 18 -1.29 12.45 4.86
C VAL A 18 -0.12 13.42 4.98
N ASN A 19 0.70 13.56 3.93
CA ASN A 19 1.85 14.47 3.92
C ASN A 19 1.54 15.81 3.23
N SER A 20 0.30 16.07 2.86
CA SER A 20 -0.09 17.33 2.21
C SER A 20 0.12 18.52 3.14
N LYS A 21 0.59 19.63 2.55
CA LYS A 21 0.72 20.94 3.22
C LYS A 21 -0.38 21.93 2.76
N GLN A 22 -1.34 21.46 2.00
CA GLN A 22 -2.39 22.28 1.39
C GLN A 22 -3.53 22.66 2.34
N GLY A 23 -3.48 22.16 3.59
CA GLY A 23 -4.52 22.39 4.59
C GLY A 23 -5.53 21.25 4.68
N PRO A 24 -6.43 21.31 5.70
CA PRO A 24 -7.30 20.17 6.06
C PRO A 24 -8.38 19.87 5.01
N ASP A 25 -8.77 20.86 4.23
CA ASP A 25 -9.83 20.72 3.22
C ASP A 25 -9.31 20.14 1.89
N TRP A 26 -8.00 20.14 1.66
CA TRP A 26 -7.42 19.58 0.46
C TRP A 26 -7.52 18.05 0.47
N LYS A 27 -8.00 17.49 -0.64
CA LYS A 27 -8.13 16.05 -0.84
C LYS A 27 -7.48 15.65 -2.16
N VAL A 28 -6.58 14.66 -2.10
CA VAL A 28 -5.89 14.13 -3.29
C VAL A 28 -6.83 13.47 -4.30
N TRP A 29 -7.95 12.96 -3.83
CA TRP A 29 -8.97 12.27 -4.65
C TRP A 29 -10.07 13.17 -5.20
N GLU A 30 -10.01 14.47 -4.94
CA GLU A 30 -10.97 15.44 -5.45
C GLU A 30 -10.38 16.25 -6.60
N PRO A 31 -11.15 16.49 -7.68
CA PRO A 31 -10.72 17.38 -8.76
C PRO A 31 -10.41 18.79 -8.26
N PRO A 32 -9.38 19.45 -8.79
CA PRO A 32 -8.45 18.99 -9.83
C PRO A 32 -7.23 18.21 -9.30
N ASN A 33 -7.16 17.92 -8.01
CA ASN A 33 -5.99 17.35 -7.33
C ASN A 33 -5.70 15.92 -7.80
N ASP A 34 -6.74 15.15 -8.12
CA ASP A 34 -6.67 13.77 -8.57
C ASP A 34 -5.86 13.61 -9.86
N ALA A 35 -5.96 14.57 -10.77
CA ALA A 35 -5.22 14.56 -12.04
C ALA A 35 -3.69 14.68 -11.86
N GLY A 36 -3.24 15.27 -10.75
CA GLY A 36 -1.82 15.42 -10.42
C GLY A 36 -1.26 14.36 -9.46
N SER A 37 -2.09 13.43 -9.01
CA SER A 37 -1.67 12.43 -8.05
C SER A 37 -0.71 11.41 -8.65
N ARG A 38 0.38 11.13 -7.92
CA ARG A 38 1.35 10.09 -8.26
C ARG A 38 0.94 8.70 -7.77
N GLY A 39 0.05 8.62 -6.79
CA GLY A 39 -0.38 7.38 -6.16
C GLY A 39 -1.71 6.84 -6.69
N LEU A 40 -2.66 7.72 -7.02
CA LEU A 40 -4.00 7.30 -7.46
C LEU A 40 -4.00 6.38 -8.68
N PRO A 41 -3.17 6.58 -9.72
CA PRO A 41 -3.15 5.64 -10.85
C PRO A 41 -2.81 4.21 -10.44
N ALA A 42 -1.84 4.02 -9.53
CA ALA A 42 -1.48 2.69 -9.02
C ALA A 42 -2.61 2.06 -8.19
N PHE A 43 -3.27 2.82 -7.32
CA PHE A 43 -4.43 2.32 -6.57
C PHE A 43 -5.58 1.92 -7.48
N LYS A 44 -5.91 2.76 -8.47
CA LYS A 44 -6.95 2.44 -9.47
C LYS A 44 -6.61 1.17 -10.26
N ALA A 45 -5.34 0.99 -10.60
CA ALA A 45 -4.88 -0.20 -11.30
C ALA A 45 -5.01 -1.47 -10.44
N ALA A 46 -4.70 -1.39 -9.14
CA ALA A 46 -4.92 -2.49 -8.21
C ALA A 46 -6.42 -2.84 -8.10
N GLU A 47 -7.30 -1.83 -7.94
CA GLU A 47 -8.74 -2.07 -7.86
C GLU A 47 -9.33 -2.64 -9.18
N ALA A 48 -8.81 -2.23 -10.35
CA ALA A 48 -9.19 -2.85 -11.62
C ALA A 48 -8.76 -4.33 -11.68
N ALA A 49 -7.57 -4.67 -11.18
CA ALA A 49 -7.11 -6.05 -11.08
C ALA A 49 -7.98 -6.89 -10.13
N LYS A 50 -8.48 -6.30 -9.05
CA LYS A 50 -9.37 -6.95 -8.08
C LYS A 50 -10.66 -7.47 -8.73
N LEU A 51 -11.15 -6.81 -9.78
CA LEU A 51 -12.30 -7.28 -10.55
C LEU A 51 -12.01 -8.57 -11.35
N GLN A 52 -10.74 -8.93 -11.55
CA GLN A 52 -10.31 -10.17 -12.19
C GLN A 52 -10.09 -11.32 -11.18
N GLY A 53 -10.32 -11.08 -9.91
CA GLY A 53 -10.21 -12.05 -8.82
C GLY A 53 -9.05 -11.79 -7.88
N ARG A 54 -9.06 -12.51 -6.76
CA ARG A 54 -8.09 -12.34 -5.65
C ARG A 54 -6.65 -12.53 -6.12
N ASP A 55 -6.35 -13.59 -6.82
CA ASP A 55 -5.00 -13.89 -7.28
C ASP A 55 -4.46 -12.81 -8.24
N ALA A 56 -5.32 -12.28 -9.11
CA ALA A 56 -4.98 -11.19 -10.00
C ALA A 56 -4.65 -9.90 -9.23
N TYR A 57 -5.45 -9.60 -8.21
CA TYR A 57 -5.23 -8.48 -7.30
C TYR A 57 -3.90 -8.59 -6.57
N ASP A 58 -3.62 -9.73 -5.95
CA ASP A 58 -2.39 -9.97 -5.20
C ASP A 58 -1.15 -9.85 -6.10
N ARG A 59 -1.17 -10.46 -7.30
CA ARG A 59 -0.08 -10.32 -8.27
C ARG A 59 0.12 -8.86 -8.69
N MET A 60 -0.96 -8.12 -8.91
CA MET A 60 -0.88 -6.70 -9.28
C MET A 60 -0.31 -5.84 -8.16
N CYS A 61 -0.72 -6.06 -6.91
CA CYS A 61 -0.17 -5.34 -5.75
C CYS A 61 1.35 -5.57 -5.63
N TRP A 62 1.80 -6.81 -5.73
CA TRP A 62 3.23 -7.13 -5.71
C TRP A 62 3.98 -6.49 -6.88
N ALA A 63 3.47 -6.58 -8.09
CA ALA A 63 4.10 -6.01 -9.28
C ALA A 63 4.18 -4.46 -9.21
N LEU A 64 3.18 -3.80 -8.62
CA LEU A 64 3.22 -2.35 -8.37
C LEU A 64 4.30 -1.97 -7.35
N LEU A 65 4.45 -2.75 -6.26
CA LEU A 65 5.48 -2.51 -5.26
C LEU A 65 6.89 -2.70 -5.87
N GLU A 66 7.12 -3.79 -6.57
CA GLU A 66 8.37 -4.08 -7.28
C GLU A 66 8.69 -2.99 -8.32
N GLY A 67 7.71 -2.66 -9.15
CA GLY A 67 7.85 -1.61 -10.16
C GLY A 67 8.26 -0.27 -9.56
N ARG A 68 7.65 0.12 -8.43
CA ARG A 68 7.97 1.38 -7.76
C ARG A 68 9.31 1.37 -7.04
N HIS A 69 9.59 0.31 -6.26
CA HIS A 69 10.71 0.32 -5.31
C HIS A 69 11.99 -0.28 -5.85
N GLU A 70 11.92 -1.17 -6.82
CA GLU A 70 13.10 -1.78 -7.44
C GLU A 70 13.41 -1.19 -8.81
N ARG A 71 12.36 -0.92 -9.63
CA ARG A 71 12.50 -0.44 -11.00
C ARG A 71 12.32 1.07 -11.15
N ASN A 72 11.91 1.77 -10.06
CA ASN A 72 11.66 3.22 -10.01
C ASN A 72 10.65 3.73 -11.06
N LEU A 73 9.63 2.93 -11.39
CA LEU A 73 8.60 3.32 -12.34
C LEU A 73 7.79 4.52 -11.84
N ASP A 74 7.45 5.41 -12.76
CA ASP A 74 6.55 6.53 -12.51
C ASP A 74 5.12 6.17 -12.96
N TYR A 75 4.22 6.00 -12.01
CA TYR A 75 2.84 5.61 -12.27
C TYR A 75 1.94 6.77 -12.73
N THR A 76 2.48 7.96 -12.89
CA THR A 76 1.80 9.03 -13.65
C THR A 76 1.85 8.76 -15.16
N ASP A 77 2.77 7.90 -15.61
CA ASP A 77 2.82 7.40 -16.98
C ASP A 77 1.89 6.19 -17.14
N PRO A 78 0.83 6.29 -17.96
CA PRO A 78 -0.06 5.17 -18.25
C PRO A 78 0.65 3.94 -18.82
N ALA A 79 1.78 4.13 -19.54
CA ALA A 79 2.55 3.03 -20.10
C ALA A 79 3.19 2.17 -18.99
N ALA A 80 3.64 2.79 -17.90
CA ALA A 80 4.16 2.07 -16.73
C ALA A 80 3.09 1.22 -16.04
N ILE A 81 1.86 1.74 -15.93
CA ILE A 81 0.71 0.98 -15.38
C ILE A 81 0.39 -0.22 -16.29
N GLU A 82 0.35 -0.03 -17.61
CA GLU A 82 0.11 -1.13 -18.55
C GLU A 82 1.21 -2.20 -18.53
N GLU A 83 2.47 -1.77 -18.41
CA GLU A 83 3.59 -2.70 -18.28
C GLU A 83 3.45 -3.59 -17.05
N VAL A 84 3.19 -2.99 -15.89
CA VAL A 84 3.00 -3.72 -14.63
C VAL A 84 1.80 -4.66 -14.71
N ALA A 85 0.69 -4.22 -15.29
CA ALA A 85 -0.50 -5.05 -15.47
C ALA A 85 -0.22 -6.30 -16.35
N ARG A 86 0.57 -6.16 -17.43
CA ARG A 86 1.01 -7.30 -18.24
C ARG A 86 1.91 -8.25 -17.46
N LEU A 87 2.87 -7.71 -16.69
CA LEU A 87 3.75 -8.53 -15.85
C LEU A 87 2.98 -9.29 -14.76
N ALA A 88 1.93 -8.68 -14.22
CA ALA A 88 1.00 -9.33 -13.29
C ALA A 88 0.11 -10.40 -13.94
N GLY A 89 0.16 -10.56 -15.27
CA GLY A 89 -0.60 -11.56 -16.02
C GLY A 89 -2.10 -11.29 -16.04
N LEU A 90 -2.49 -10.00 -16.13
CA LEU A 90 -3.91 -9.63 -16.21
C LEU A 90 -4.49 -9.83 -17.61
N ASP A 91 -5.80 -10.04 -17.68
CA ASP A 91 -6.57 -9.88 -18.92
C ASP A 91 -6.56 -8.39 -19.30
N MET A 92 -5.73 -8.03 -20.27
CA MET A 92 -5.48 -6.64 -20.66
C MET A 92 -6.68 -5.94 -21.31
N PRO A 93 -7.46 -6.59 -22.19
CA PRO A 93 -8.73 -6.04 -22.68
C PRO A 93 -9.68 -5.66 -21.55
N ARG A 94 -9.88 -6.57 -20.60
CA ARG A 94 -10.73 -6.35 -19.42
C ARG A 94 -10.15 -5.25 -18.51
N PHE A 95 -8.85 -5.31 -18.23
CA PHE A 95 -8.16 -4.32 -17.42
C PHE A 95 -8.35 -2.89 -17.94
N ARG A 96 -8.14 -2.67 -19.25
CA ARG A 96 -8.32 -1.35 -19.87
C ARG A 96 -9.76 -0.85 -19.82
N LYS A 97 -10.72 -1.76 -19.95
CA LYS A 97 -12.15 -1.45 -19.84
C LYS A 97 -12.52 -1.01 -18.43
N ASP A 98 -11.97 -1.68 -17.40
CA ASP A 98 -12.34 -1.49 -16.01
C ASP A 98 -11.55 -0.32 -15.35
N LEU A 99 -10.32 -0.05 -15.78
CA LEU A 99 -9.42 0.96 -15.19
C LEU A 99 -10.03 2.38 -15.06
N PRO A 100 -10.87 2.89 -15.98
CA PRO A 100 -11.47 4.21 -15.85
C PRO A 100 -12.59 4.32 -14.81
N ASN A 101 -12.96 3.23 -14.12
CA ASN A 101 -14.08 3.22 -13.18
C ASN A 101 -13.88 4.25 -12.05
N PRO A 102 -14.77 5.27 -11.93
CA PRO A 102 -14.65 6.31 -10.93
C PRO A 102 -14.84 5.80 -9.49
N ALA A 103 -15.49 4.66 -9.30
CA ALA A 103 -15.68 4.07 -7.98
C ALA A 103 -14.36 3.72 -7.27
N PHE A 104 -13.27 3.49 -8.01
CA PHE A 104 -11.97 3.17 -7.42
C PHE A 104 -11.41 4.33 -6.60
N VAL A 105 -11.64 5.56 -7.00
CA VAL A 105 -11.26 6.74 -6.23
C VAL A 105 -12.01 6.79 -4.89
N THR A 106 -13.28 6.41 -4.90
CA THR A 106 -14.09 6.28 -3.68
C THR A 106 -13.51 5.22 -2.74
N THR A 107 -13.13 4.05 -3.26
CA THR A 107 -12.48 3.00 -2.46
C THR A 107 -11.20 3.52 -1.78
N VAL A 108 -10.34 4.23 -2.53
CA VAL A 108 -9.11 4.82 -1.98
C VAL A 108 -9.40 5.81 -0.87
N ARG A 109 -10.38 6.70 -1.07
CA ARG A 109 -10.83 7.66 -0.07
C ARG A 109 -11.33 6.98 1.20
N ASP A 110 -12.17 5.97 1.04
CA ASP A 110 -12.84 5.30 2.16
C ASP A 110 -11.85 4.48 2.98
N ASP A 111 -10.97 3.72 2.33
CA ASP A 111 -9.88 2.99 2.99
C ASP A 111 -8.95 3.93 3.77
N HIS A 112 -8.48 5.02 3.13
CA HIS A 112 -7.63 6.00 3.78
C HIS A 112 -8.32 6.67 4.97
N THR A 113 -9.58 7.08 4.80
CA THR A 113 -10.36 7.75 5.83
C THR A 113 -10.63 6.82 7.02
N TYR A 114 -10.97 5.58 6.74
CA TYR A 114 -11.17 4.56 7.77
C TYR A 114 -9.88 4.32 8.56
N ALA A 115 -8.76 4.09 7.87
CA ALA A 115 -7.47 3.86 8.52
C ALA A 115 -7.04 5.03 9.42
N THR A 116 -7.23 6.26 8.96
CA THR A 116 -6.84 7.46 9.73
C THR A 116 -7.76 7.74 10.91
N LYS A 117 -9.08 7.64 10.73
CA LYS A 117 -10.07 7.99 11.77
C LYS A 117 -10.19 6.93 12.85
N GLU A 118 -10.26 5.66 12.46
CA GLU A 118 -10.51 4.57 13.41
C GLU A 118 -9.22 4.08 14.09
N PHE A 119 -8.08 4.17 13.41
CA PHE A 119 -6.83 3.59 13.91
C PHE A 119 -5.67 4.58 14.03
N GLY A 120 -5.85 5.83 13.64
CA GLY A 120 -4.80 6.83 13.71
C GLY A 120 -3.60 6.52 12.78
N VAL A 121 -3.83 5.79 11.67
CA VAL A 121 -2.76 5.45 10.73
C VAL A 121 -2.17 6.72 10.12
N PHE A 122 -0.86 6.84 10.17
CA PHE A 122 -0.11 8.01 9.72
C PHE A 122 0.93 7.68 8.63
N GLY A 123 1.07 6.41 8.25
CA GLY A 123 2.08 5.99 7.28
C GLY A 123 1.87 4.57 6.78
N SER A 124 2.66 4.19 5.77
CA SER A 124 2.65 2.87 5.14
C SER A 124 4.07 2.29 5.12
N PRO A 125 4.25 0.99 5.35
CA PRO A 125 3.22 0.00 5.68
C PRO A 125 2.78 0.07 7.14
N THR A 126 1.48 -0.04 7.38
CA THR A 126 0.88 -0.30 8.69
C THR A 126 0.22 -1.66 8.66
N PHE A 127 0.52 -2.49 9.64
CA PHE A 127 0.05 -3.87 9.72
C PHE A 127 -1.07 -3.98 10.75
N PHE A 128 -2.08 -4.76 10.38
CA PHE A 128 -3.22 -5.10 11.22
C PHE A 128 -3.27 -6.61 11.38
N PHE A 129 -3.32 -7.09 12.61
CA PHE A 129 -3.54 -8.50 12.91
C PHE A 129 -4.76 -8.63 13.82
N ALA A 130 -5.55 -9.67 13.62
CA ALA A 130 -6.73 -9.90 14.42
C ALA A 130 -6.36 -9.98 15.93
N GLY A 131 -7.06 -9.20 16.75
CA GLY A 131 -6.84 -9.18 18.21
C GLY A 131 -5.63 -8.38 18.69
N SER A 132 -4.90 -7.68 17.80
CA SER A 132 -3.78 -6.83 18.19
C SER A 132 -3.99 -5.37 17.80
N LYS A 133 -3.20 -4.45 18.41
CA LYS A 133 -3.12 -3.07 17.97
C LYS A 133 -2.37 -3.00 16.64
N PRO A 134 -2.76 -2.11 15.70
CA PRO A 134 -2.00 -1.90 14.47
C PRO A 134 -0.61 -1.32 14.78
N PHE A 135 0.37 -1.66 13.96
CA PHE A 135 1.70 -1.08 14.08
C PHE A 135 2.28 -0.65 12.73
N PHE A 136 2.96 0.48 12.72
CA PHE A 136 3.71 0.98 11.58
C PHE A 136 5.16 0.49 11.67
N MET A 137 5.69 -0.02 10.55
CA MET A 137 7.09 -0.42 10.47
C MET A 137 7.78 0.22 9.26
N ARG A 138 8.94 0.80 9.49
CA ARG A 138 9.82 1.29 8.44
C ARG A 138 11.19 0.65 8.59
N MET A 139 11.63 -0.06 7.57
CA MET A 139 12.93 -0.74 7.56
C MET A 139 13.60 -0.64 6.18
N THR A 140 14.89 -0.87 6.15
CA THR A 140 15.60 -1.19 4.91
C THR A 140 15.49 -2.69 4.68
N ALA A 141 15.19 -3.10 3.46
CA ALA A 141 15.09 -4.51 3.12
C ALA A 141 16.39 -5.26 3.48
N PRO A 142 16.31 -6.39 4.18
CA PRO A 142 17.47 -7.21 4.45
C PRO A 142 17.99 -7.83 3.15
N LYS A 143 19.30 -8.10 3.11
CA LYS A 143 19.93 -8.73 1.93
C LYS A 143 19.68 -10.23 1.85
N ASP A 144 19.50 -10.86 3.01
CA ASP A 144 19.24 -12.30 3.14
C ASP A 144 17.74 -12.55 3.35
N PRO A 145 17.05 -13.29 2.47
CA PRO A 145 15.65 -13.65 2.66
C PRO A 145 15.36 -14.36 4.00
N ALA A 146 16.29 -15.14 4.51
CA ALA A 146 16.15 -15.80 5.81
C ALA A 146 16.12 -14.81 6.98
N GLU A 147 16.78 -13.64 6.81
CA GLU A 147 16.70 -12.56 7.78
C GLU A 147 15.31 -11.91 7.80
N SER A 148 14.64 -11.80 6.66
CA SER A 148 13.25 -11.32 6.59
C SER A 148 12.31 -12.18 7.42
N VAL A 149 12.46 -13.50 7.40
CA VAL A 149 11.65 -14.41 8.22
C VAL A 149 11.91 -14.19 9.71
N ARG A 150 13.19 -14.08 10.11
CA ARG A 150 13.54 -13.81 11.52
C ARG A 150 13.00 -12.48 12.02
N ILE A 151 13.08 -11.43 11.18
CA ILE A 151 12.52 -10.12 11.51
C ILE A 151 11.01 -10.21 11.66
N PHE A 152 10.33 -10.90 10.75
CA PHE A 152 8.89 -11.10 10.82
C PHE A 152 8.49 -11.83 12.11
N ASP A 153 9.13 -12.93 12.44
CA ASP A 153 8.86 -13.70 13.68
C ASP A 153 9.07 -12.83 14.95
N ALA A 154 10.11 -11.98 14.95
CA ALA A 154 10.36 -11.04 16.04
C ALA A 154 9.27 -9.96 16.15
N LEU A 155 8.76 -9.44 15.02
CA LEU A 155 7.65 -8.47 14.99
C LEU A 155 6.35 -9.10 15.48
N MET A 156 6.06 -10.33 15.08
CA MET A 156 4.89 -11.08 15.57
C MET A 156 4.95 -11.26 17.08
N THR A 157 6.11 -11.61 17.60
CA THR A 157 6.33 -11.74 19.05
C THR A 157 6.14 -10.40 19.77
N LEU A 158 6.73 -9.32 19.25
CA LEU A 158 6.79 -8.04 19.94
C LEU A 158 5.47 -7.26 19.84
N PHE A 159 4.86 -7.18 18.67
CA PHE A 159 3.71 -6.30 18.44
C PHE A 159 2.36 -7.03 18.40
N VAL A 160 2.34 -8.31 18.12
CA VAL A 160 1.09 -9.08 18.09
C VAL A 160 0.86 -9.81 19.41
N ALA A 161 1.89 -10.50 19.93
CA ALA A 161 1.74 -11.28 21.16
C ALA A 161 1.92 -10.45 22.45
N GLN A 162 2.45 -9.22 22.38
CA GLN A 162 2.70 -8.36 23.56
C GLN A 162 1.85 -7.09 23.51
N PRO A 163 0.65 -7.07 24.12
CA PRO A 163 -0.28 -5.94 24.04
C PRO A 163 0.21 -4.67 24.75
N ASN A 164 1.25 -4.78 25.58
CA ASN A 164 1.82 -3.68 26.35
C ASN A 164 2.88 -2.87 25.61
N VAL A 165 3.26 -3.30 24.38
CA VAL A 165 4.24 -2.58 23.56
C VAL A 165 3.48 -1.64 22.64
N ASP A 166 3.57 -0.34 22.91
CA ASP A 166 2.91 0.69 22.11
C ASP A 166 3.85 1.29 21.05
N GLU A 167 5.13 1.45 21.38
CA GLU A 167 6.09 2.07 20.46
C GLU A 167 7.53 1.58 20.70
N VAL A 168 8.26 1.38 19.60
CA VAL A 168 9.72 1.22 19.59
C VAL A 168 10.32 2.19 18.59
N LYS A 169 11.16 3.12 19.04
CA LYS A 169 11.83 4.12 18.20
C LYS A 169 13.33 4.04 18.26
N ARG A 170 14.01 4.20 17.10
CA ARG A 170 15.43 4.49 17.04
C ARG A 170 15.63 6.00 17.02
N PRO A 171 16.46 6.57 17.92
CA PRO A 171 16.81 7.98 17.86
C PRO A 171 17.41 8.34 16.49
N ARG A 172 17.04 9.50 15.98
CA ARG A 172 17.59 10.03 14.72
C ARG A 172 18.41 11.28 15.05
N LYS A 173 19.56 11.43 14.39
CA LYS A 173 20.27 12.69 14.44
C LYS A 173 19.39 13.81 13.88
N PRO A 174 19.43 15.02 14.48
CA PRO A 174 18.78 16.18 13.86
C PRO A 174 19.26 16.35 12.42
N ARG A 175 18.34 16.71 11.53
CA ARG A 175 18.76 17.14 10.19
C ARG A 175 19.39 18.52 10.35
N VAL A 176 20.69 18.62 10.04
CA VAL A 176 21.43 19.87 9.96
C VAL A 176 21.03 20.62 8.70
#